data_bbd21de24ec56a2430588988c5e48278
#
_entry.id   bbd21de24ec56a2430588988c5e48278
#
_cell.length_a   1.000
_cell.length_b   1.000
_cell.length_c   1.000
_cell.angle_alpha   90.00
_cell.angle_beta   90.00
_cell.angle_gamma   90.00
#
_symmetry.space_group_name_H-M   'P 1'
#
loop_
_entity.id
_entity.type
_entity.pdbx_description
1 polymer ?
#
loop_
_entity_poly.entity_id
_entity_poly.type
_entity_poly.pdbx_seq_one_letter_code
_entity_poly.pdbx_strand_id
1 'polypeptide(L)'
;MDRISRRDLRAMPQQVRRDIGQALYAAQQGTTDPAAKPLKGFGGVRVMEIVQRYRTDAYRAVYTAHFENTVYVLHVFQKKAKSGIATPKHEIDLIRKRFAEAERHYRERQN
;
A
#
# COMPACT_ATOMS: atom_id res chain seq x y z
N MET A 1 -1.92 -11.14 0.00
CA MET A 1 -1.65 -10.10 1.00
C MET A 1 -0.64 -10.58 2.01
N ASP A 2 0.36 -9.76 2.29
CA ASP A 2 1.38 -10.08 3.27
C ASP A 2 0.75 -10.23 4.66
N ARG A 3 1.22 -11.22 5.42
CA ARG A 3 0.68 -11.52 6.75
C ARG A 3 0.85 -10.33 7.71
N ILE A 4 2.01 -9.66 7.65
CA ILE A 4 2.29 -8.50 8.51
C ILE A 4 1.37 -7.34 8.17
N SER A 5 1.20 -7.05 6.89
CA SER A 5 0.33 -5.97 6.44
C SER A 5 -1.13 -6.23 6.81
N ARG A 6 -1.55 -7.49 6.78
CA ARG A 6 -2.91 -7.84 7.18
C ARG A 6 -3.14 -7.54 8.66
N ARG A 7 -2.15 -7.85 9.50
CA ARG A 7 -2.24 -7.55 10.93
C ARG A 7 -2.33 -6.06 11.16
N ASP A 8 -1.51 -5.28 10.47
CA ASP A 8 -1.50 -3.83 10.60
C ASP A 8 -2.84 -3.25 10.17
N LEU A 9 -3.41 -3.78 9.10
CA LEU A 9 -4.70 -3.33 8.61
C LEU A 9 -5.82 -3.59 9.64
N ARG A 10 -5.78 -4.74 10.29
CA ARG A 10 -6.79 -5.08 11.30
C ARG A 10 -6.75 -4.15 12.50
N ALA A 11 -5.60 -3.55 12.79
CA ALA A 11 -5.46 -2.64 13.91
C ALA A 11 -6.02 -1.25 13.63
N MET A 12 -6.41 -0.98 12.40
CA MET A 12 -6.92 0.33 12.02
C MET A 12 -8.43 0.44 12.27
N PRO A 13 -8.97 1.67 12.36
CA PRO A 13 -10.41 1.86 12.49
C PRO A 13 -11.17 1.17 11.37
N GLN A 14 -12.37 0.69 11.68
CA GLN A 14 -13.18 -0.05 10.73
C GLN A 14 -13.44 0.73 9.43
N GLN A 15 -13.70 2.02 9.55
CA GLN A 15 -13.92 2.87 8.37
C GLN A 15 -12.70 2.86 7.45
N VAL A 16 -11.51 3.01 8.05
CA VAL A 16 -10.26 3.03 7.29
C VAL A 16 -10.03 1.68 6.63
N ARG A 17 -10.26 0.58 7.36
CA ARG A 17 -10.10 -0.76 6.80
C ARG A 17 -11.01 -0.98 5.60
N ARG A 18 -12.26 -0.50 5.69
CA ARG A 18 -13.21 -0.64 4.61
C ARG A 18 -12.76 0.11 3.37
N ASP A 19 -12.33 1.36 3.54
CA ASP A 19 -11.91 2.19 2.42
C ASP A 19 -10.66 1.65 1.75
N ILE A 20 -9.68 1.23 2.54
CA ILE A 20 -8.46 0.62 2.01
C ILE A 20 -8.79 -0.70 1.31
N GLY A 21 -9.67 -1.50 1.92
CA GLY A 21 -10.08 -2.77 1.34
C GLY A 21 -10.74 -2.60 -0.02
N GLN A 22 -11.58 -1.59 -0.18
CA GLN A 22 -12.22 -1.31 -1.46
C GLN A 22 -11.18 -0.94 -2.52
N ALA A 23 -10.19 -0.13 -2.15
CA ALA A 23 -9.14 0.27 -3.08
C ALA A 23 -8.28 -0.92 -3.50
N LEU A 24 -7.97 -1.80 -2.56
CA LEU A 24 -7.21 -3.01 -2.87
C LEU A 24 -8.00 -3.97 -3.75
N TYR A 25 -9.29 -4.07 -3.50
CA TYR A 25 -10.15 -4.89 -4.34
C TYR A 25 -10.17 -4.36 -5.78
N ALA A 26 -10.29 -3.05 -5.95
CA ALA A 26 -10.25 -2.43 -7.27
C ALA A 26 -8.92 -2.75 -7.97
N ALA A 27 -7.81 -2.68 -7.23
CA ALA A 27 -6.51 -3.00 -7.79
C ALA A 27 -6.44 -4.45 -8.27
N GLN A 28 -7.04 -5.37 -7.52
CA GLN A 28 -7.08 -6.78 -7.92
C GLN A 28 -7.91 -7.01 -9.17
N GLN A 29 -8.88 -6.14 -9.42
CA GLN A 29 -9.71 -6.20 -10.62
C GLN A 29 -9.07 -5.47 -11.80
N GLY A 30 -7.87 -4.93 -11.64
CA GLY A 30 -7.19 -4.22 -12.71
C GLY A 30 -7.60 -2.77 -12.85
N THR A 31 -8.33 -2.23 -11.88
CA THR A 31 -8.74 -0.83 -11.89
C THR A 31 -8.03 -0.07 -10.78
N THR A 32 -8.19 1.24 -10.76
CA THR A 32 -7.54 2.08 -9.76
C THR A 32 -8.58 2.90 -9.03
N ASP A 33 -8.58 2.78 -7.70
CA ASP A 33 -9.47 3.58 -6.86
C ASP A 33 -9.06 5.05 -6.96
N PRO A 34 -10.01 5.99 -6.98
CA PRO A 34 -9.67 7.42 -7.03
C PRO A 34 -8.78 7.90 -5.90
N ALA A 35 -8.80 7.22 -4.76
CA ALA A 35 -7.95 7.58 -3.62
C ALA A 35 -6.51 7.11 -3.78
N ALA A 36 -6.22 6.28 -4.78
CA ALA A 36 -4.88 5.74 -4.99
C ALA A 36 -4.09 6.63 -5.93
N LYS A 37 -2.80 6.76 -5.64
CA LYS A 37 -1.90 7.54 -6.49
C LYS A 37 -0.51 6.89 -6.47
N PRO A 38 0.30 7.13 -7.52
CA PRO A 38 1.65 6.55 -7.55
C PRO A 38 2.51 7.08 -6.39
N LEU A 39 3.28 6.19 -5.80
CA LEU A 39 4.24 6.56 -4.77
C LEU A 39 5.54 6.96 -5.46
N LYS A 40 6.04 8.14 -5.14
CA LYS A 40 7.26 8.67 -5.76
C LYS A 40 8.45 7.78 -5.45
N GLY A 41 9.35 7.63 -6.44
CA GLY A 41 10.58 6.90 -6.25
C GLY A 41 10.53 5.42 -6.62
N PHE A 42 9.41 4.96 -7.19
CA PHE A 42 9.24 3.54 -7.51
C PHE A 42 8.91 3.29 -9.00
N GLY A 43 9.25 4.23 -9.85
CA GLY A 43 9.11 4.01 -11.29
C GLY A 43 7.68 4.13 -11.82
N GLY A 44 7.04 5.24 -11.55
CA GLY A 44 5.71 5.51 -12.10
C GLY A 44 4.61 4.83 -11.32
N VAL A 45 3.77 4.04 -12.01
CA VAL A 45 2.58 3.44 -11.40
C VAL A 45 2.82 2.04 -10.83
N ARG A 46 4.09 1.62 -10.71
CA ARG A 46 4.40 0.27 -10.22
C ARG A 46 4.02 0.07 -8.76
N VAL A 47 4.16 1.11 -7.95
CA VAL A 47 3.80 1.08 -6.54
C VAL A 47 2.84 2.22 -6.28
N MET A 48 1.71 1.90 -5.69
CA MET A 48 0.64 2.87 -5.44
C MET A 48 0.45 3.06 -3.94
N GLU A 49 -0.01 4.23 -3.55
CA GLU A 49 -0.39 4.46 -2.17
C GLU A 49 -1.83 4.93 -2.08
N ILE A 50 -2.51 4.49 -1.03
CA ILE A 50 -3.85 4.95 -0.67
C ILE A 50 -3.70 5.73 0.62
N VAL A 51 -4.24 6.95 0.67
CA VAL A 51 -4.22 7.76 1.87
C VAL A 51 -5.67 7.98 2.31
N GLN A 52 -5.99 7.52 3.52
CA GLN A 52 -7.31 7.72 4.09
C GLN A 52 -7.19 8.52 5.37
N ARG A 53 -7.90 9.62 5.42
CA ARG A 53 -7.93 10.47 6.61
C ARG A 53 -9.08 10.05 7.52
N TYR A 54 -8.79 9.94 8.80
CA TYR A 54 -9.80 9.60 9.79
C TYR A 54 -9.51 10.41 11.05
N ARG A 55 -10.40 11.35 11.36
CA ARG A 55 -10.21 12.30 12.46
C ARG A 55 -8.93 13.09 12.22
N THR A 56 -7.98 13.08 13.17
CA THR A 56 -6.73 13.86 13.05
C THR A 56 -5.59 13.06 12.42
N ASP A 57 -5.83 11.81 12.11
CA ASP A 57 -4.76 10.92 11.62
C ASP A 57 -4.92 10.61 10.15
N ALA A 58 -3.82 10.25 9.52
CA ALA A 58 -3.82 9.74 8.16
C ALA A 58 -3.34 8.29 8.20
N TYR A 59 -4.05 7.43 7.47
CA TYR A 59 -3.68 6.02 7.35
C TYR A 59 -3.27 5.77 5.91
N ARG A 60 -2.15 5.08 5.73
CA ARG A 60 -1.61 4.85 4.41
C ARG A 60 -1.44 3.37 4.15
N ALA A 61 -1.76 2.95 2.93
CA ALA A 61 -1.52 1.60 2.46
C ALA A 61 -0.77 1.69 1.14
N VAL A 62 0.32 0.92 1.05
CA VAL A 62 1.17 0.90 -0.15
C VAL A 62 1.11 -0.48 -0.76
N TYR A 63 0.85 -0.55 -2.05
CA TYR A 63 0.65 -1.83 -2.72
C TYR A 63 1.23 -1.80 -4.13
N THR A 64 1.42 -2.99 -4.70
CA THR A 64 1.93 -3.12 -6.07
C THR A 64 0.79 -3.10 -7.07
N ALA A 65 1.03 -2.47 -8.22
CA ALA A 65 0.00 -2.34 -9.26
C ALA A 65 0.48 -2.81 -10.63
N HIS A 66 1.67 -3.41 -10.72
CA HIS A 66 2.23 -3.79 -12.03
C HIS A 66 2.28 -5.30 -12.25
N PHE A 67 1.92 -6.11 -11.26
CA PHE A 67 1.88 -7.55 -11.43
C PHE A 67 0.51 -7.97 -11.95
N GLU A 68 0.51 -8.87 -12.92
CA GLU A 68 -0.73 -9.36 -13.47
C GLU A 68 -1.44 -10.26 -12.48
N ASN A 69 -2.71 -9.97 -12.21
CA ASN A 69 -3.58 -10.76 -11.34
C ASN A 69 -3.08 -10.93 -9.91
N THR A 70 -2.14 -10.10 -9.48
CA THR A 70 -1.57 -10.22 -8.15
C THR A 70 -1.30 -8.84 -7.57
N VAL A 71 -1.75 -8.63 -6.33
CA VAL A 71 -1.49 -7.40 -5.60
C VAL A 71 -0.79 -7.76 -4.29
N TYR A 72 0.38 -7.18 -4.07
CA TYR A 72 1.08 -7.32 -2.80
C TYR A 72 0.91 -6.05 -2.01
N VAL A 73 0.42 -6.17 -0.79
CA VAL A 73 0.34 -5.05 0.13
C VAL A 73 1.68 -4.96 0.82
N LEU A 74 2.43 -3.91 0.53
CA LEU A 74 3.80 -3.77 1.00
C LEU A 74 3.88 -3.20 2.41
N HIS A 75 2.98 -2.29 2.74
CA HIS A 75 3.04 -1.65 4.06
C HIS A 75 1.73 -0.91 4.33
N VAL A 76 1.28 -1.00 5.58
CA VAL A 76 0.11 -0.28 6.04
C VAL A 76 0.51 0.40 7.34
N PHE A 77 0.36 1.72 7.41
CA PHE A 77 0.82 2.44 8.60
C PHE A 77 -0.01 3.69 8.84
N GLN A 78 0.03 4.15 10.07
CA GLN A 78 -0.62 5.37 10.51
C GLN A 78 0.42 6.47 10.60
N LYS A 79 0.07 7.64 10.11
CA LYS A 79 0.92 8.81 10.23
C LYS A 79 0.11 9.92 10.88
N LYS A 80 0.58 10.43 12.00
CA LYS A 80 -0.10 11.55 12.64
C LYS A 80 0.02 12.79 11.77
N ALA A 81 -1.08 13.53 11.69
CA ALA A 81 -1.19 14.63 10.75
C ALA A 81 -0.45 15.87 11.25
N LYS A 82 0.84 15.75 11.51
CA LYS A 82 1.65 16.88 11.88
C LYS A 82 2.43 17.34 10.69
N SER A 83 1.83 18.05 9.82
CA SER A 83 2.56 18.77 8.81
C SER A 83 3.32 17.93 7.78
N GLY A 84 3.50 16.71 7.95
CA GLY A 84 4.31 15.97 6.98
C GLY A 84 3.46 15.45 5.85
N ILE A 85 3.72 15.89 4.66
CA ILE A 85 3.05 15.38 3.47
C ILE A 85 3.80 14.17 2.94
N ALA A 86 5.11 14.16 3.14
CA ALA A 86 5.96 13.10 2.59
C ALA A 86 6.01 11.90 3.53
N THR A 87 6.13 10.71 2.95
CA THR A 87 6.35 9.50 3.71
C THR A 87 7.75 9.52 4.29
N PRO A 88 7.93 9.27 5.59
CA PRO A 88 9.26 9.29 6.20
C PRO A 88 10.22 8.30 5.54
N LYS A 89 11.50 8.62 5.58
CA LYS A 89 12.51 7.81 4.92
C LYS A 89 12.52 6.37 5.42
N HIS A 90 12.38 6.15 6.72
CA HIS A 90 12.40 4.76 7.25
C HIS A 90 11.24 3.93 6.72
N GLU A 91 10.11 4.56 6.47
CA GLU A 91 8.97 3.88 5.88
C GLU A 91 9.25 3.55 4.40
N ILE A 92 9.86 4.49 3.69
CA ILE A 92 10.23 4.28 2.29
C ILE A 92 11.24 3.13 2.17
N ASP A 93 12.22 3.09 3.07
CA ASP A 93 13.23 2.03 3.04
C ASP A 93 12.60 0.65 3.26
N LEU A 94 11.65 0.57 4.18
CA LEU A 94 10.92 -0.68 4.42
C LEU A 94 10.08 -1.07 3.20
N ILE A 95 9.43 -0.11 2.58
CA ILE A 95 8.64 -0.35 1.37
C ILE A 95 9.54 -0.88 0.25
N ARG A 96 10.72 -0.28 0.05
CA ARG A 96 11.66 -0.75 -0.97
C ARG A 96 12.07 -2.18 -0.75
N LYS A 97 12.38 -2.52 0.50
CA LYS A 97 12.78 -3.88 0.84
C LYS A 97 11.66 -4.87 0.52
N ARG A 98 10.45 -4.53 0.93
CA ARG A 98 9.29 -5.40 0.69
C ARG A 98 8.94 -5.49 -0.79
N PHE A 99 9.12 -4.40 -1.52
CA PHE A 99 8.89 -4.41 -2.96
C PHE A 99 9.85 -5.38 -3.65
N ALA A 100 11.13 -5.35 -3.29
CA ALA A 100 12.10 -6.29 -3.86
C ALA A 100 11.72 -7.73 -3.54
N GLU A 101 11.26 -7.99 -2.31
CA GLU A 101 10.81 -9.32 -1.92
C GLU A 101 9.59 -9.75 -2.72
N ALA A 102 8.67 -8.83 -2.95
CA ALA A 102 7.46 -9.13 -3.73
C ALA A 102 7.80 -9.44 -5.18
N GLU A 103 8.72 -8.69 -5.77
CA GLU A 103 9.16 -8.94 -7.14
C GLU A 103 9.79 -10.33 -7.27
N ARG A 104 10.63 -10.69 -6.29
CA ARG A 104 11.25 -12.00 -6.29
C ARG A 104 10.21 -13.11 -6.14
N HIS A 105 9.28 -12.93 -5.20
CA HIS A 105 8.22 -13.90 -4.96
C HIS A 105 7.37 -14.10 -6.22
N TYR A 106 7.03 -13.02 -6.89
CA TYR A 106 6.21 -13.10 -8.09
C TYR A 106 6.95 -13.86 -9.22
N ARG A 107 8.23 -13.55 -9.41
CA ARG A 107 9.04 -14.25 -10.42
C ARG A 107 9.14 -15.74 -10.13
N GLU A 108 9.34 -16.10 -8.87
CA GLU A 108 9.45 -17.50 -8.48
C GLU A 108 8.16 -18.27 -8.75
N ARG A 109 7.03 -17.61 -8.57
CA ARG A 109 5.75 -18.25 -8.82
C ARG A 109 5.45 -18.43 -10.30
N GLN A 110 6.07 -17.63 -11.16
CA GLN A 110 5.87 -17.75 -12.61
C GLN A 110 6.71 -18.85 -13.25
N ASN A 111 7.70 -19.36 -12.55
CA ASN A 111 8.57 -20.41 -13.09
C ASN A 111 8.03 -21.81 -12.80
#